data_68719dd62e62d67cfe3711faf7e912c2
#
_entry.id   68719dd62e62d67cfe3711faf7e912c2
#
_cell.length_a   1.000
_cell.length_b   1.000
_cell.length_c   1.000
_cell.angle_alpha   90.00
_cell.angle_beta   90.00
_cell.angle_gamma   90.00
#
_symmetry.space_group_name_H-M   'P 1'
#
loop_
_entity.id
_entity.type
_entity.pdbx_description
1 polymer ?
#
loop_
_entity_poly.entity_id
_entity_poly.type
_entity_poly.pdbx_seq_one_letter_code
_entity_poly.pdbx_strand_id
1 'polypeptide(L)'
;LGEFVLKGSNDSISRADAINLFYNLFKTKMPEGGSAYITVLGGSLASDGEVNALSLADNSLKGPYVANSLQKLNSITSFPLKEASLYLNGSAVTYDALTSAMQSSDFGLVIYYSSVGKAVWAYNGSSETGKQVVHGEISNIYYESNSTLTPSAVMIKGSDIQYKLSSADMQFAFSIYGSLKVGEDVVLIVEKTTSANEEETYTVVDYVFD
;
A
#
# COMPACT_ATOMS: atom_id res chain seq x y z
N LEU A 1 9.86 -23.24 16.64
CA LEU A 1 11.10 -23.21 15.79
C LEU A 1 11.66 -24.62 15.52
N GLY A 2 11.23 -25.66 16.27
CA GLY A 2 11.75 -27.05 16.17
C GLY A 2 11.35 -27.84 14.92
N GLU A 3 10.49 -27.29 14.06
CA GLU A 3 10.03 -27.96 12.83
C GLU A 3 10.86 -27.60 11.59
N PHE A 4 11.92 -26.80 11.76
CA PHE A 4 12.77 -26.42 10.65
C PHE A 4 13.91 -27.42 10.43
N VAL A 5 14.20 -27.69 9.19
CA VAL A 5 15.49 -28.24 8.80
C VAL A 5 16.54 -27.20 9.18
N LEU A 6 17.32 -27.50 10.22
CA LEU A 6 18.45 -26.67 10.62
C LEU A 6 19.45 -26.65 9.47
N LYS A 7 19.64 -25.49 8.88
CA LYS A 7 20.69 -25.27 7.89
C LYS A 7 22.00 -24.97 8.59
N GLY A 8 23.11 -25.39 8.02
CA GLY A 8 24.43 -25.02 8.49
C GLY A 8 24.64 -23.50 8.38
N SER A 9 25.60 -22.96 9.13
CA SER A 9 25.90 -21.52 9.16
C SER A 9 26.27 -20.91 7.81
N ASN A 10 26.68 -21.74 6.85
CA ASN A 10 27.09 -21.34 5.50
C ASN A 10 26.03 -21.64 4.43
N ASP A 11 24.88 -22.19 4.80
CA ASP A 11 23.81 -22.51 3.86
C ASP A 11 22.99 -21.25 3.56
N SER A 12 22.66 -21.04 2.29
CA SER A 12 21.74 -19.98 1.91
C SER A 12 20.30 -20.31 2.33
N ILE A 13 19.59 -19.30 2.84
CA ILE A 13 18.17 -19.41 3.18
C ILE A 13 17.36 -19.11 1.93
N SER A 14 16.50 -20.03 1.52
CA SER A 14 15.56 -19.81 0.44
C SER A 14 14.42 -18.88 0.90
N ARG A 15 13.69 -18.31 -0.06
CA ARG A 15 12.48 -17.51 0.22
C ARG A 15 11.42 -18.31 1.02
N ALA A 16 11.24 -19.60 0.69
CA ALA A 16 10.34 -20.48 1.40
C ALA A 16 10.78 -20.72 2.83
N ASP A 17 12.07 -20.93 3.08
CA ASP A 17 12.63 -21.09 4.42
C ASP A 17 12.39 -19.83 5.28
N ALA A 18 12.60 -18.65 4.70
CA ALA A 18 12.39 -17.38 5.39
C ALA A 18 10.90 -17.17 5.74
N ILE A 19 9.97 -17.47 4.83
CA ILE A 19 8.52 -17.40 5.08
C ILE A 19 8.14 -18.34 6.22
N ASN A 20 8.60 -19.59 6.18
CA ASN A 20 8.32 -20.56 7.23
C ASN A 20 8.90 -20.14 8.58
N LEU A 21 10.11 -19.56 8.59
CA LEU A 21 10.74 -19.04 9.80
C LEU A 21 9.88 -17.96 10.45
N PHE A 22 9.46 -16.95 9.68
CA PHE A 22 8.61 -15.87 10.18
C PHE A 22 7.23 -16.38 10.62
N TYR A 23 6.63 -17.28 9.85
CA TYR A 23 5.33 -17.87 10.17
C TYR A 23 5.36 -18.58 11.53
N ASN A 24 6.39 -19.39 11.80
CA ASN A 24 6.54 -20.05 13.09
C ASN A 24 6.95 -19.08 14.21
N LEU A 25 7.71 -18.03 13.91
CA LEU A 25 8.00 -16.96 14.87
C LEU A 25 6.71 -16.31 15.38
N PHE A 26 5.76 -16.02 14.50
CA PHE A 26 4.48 -15.42 14.88
C PHE A 26 3.67 -16.29 15.84
N LYS A 27 3.77 -17.61 15.72
CA LYS A 27 3.10 -18.60 16.61
C LYS A 27 3.85 -18.83 17.92
N THR A 28 5.12 -18.42 18.01
CA THR A 28 5.96 -18.65 19.17
C THR A 28 5.47 -17.83 20.37
N LYS A 29 5.33 -18.48 21.52
CA LYS A 29 4.97 -17.80 22.77
C LYS A 29 6.13 -16.96 23.28
N MET A 30 5.82 -15.81 23.83
CA MET A 30 6.80 -14.93 24.47
C MET A 30 7.37 -15.58 25.73
N PRO A 31 8.67 -15.36 26.07
CA PRO A 31 9.34 -15.97 27.21
C PRO A 31 8.67 -15.68 28.56
N GLU A 32 8.03 -14.53 28.71
CA GLU A 32 7.42 -14.06 29.97
C GLU A 32 5.94 -14.44 30.14
N GLY A 33 5.45 -15.38 29.36
CA GLY A 33 4.20 -16.01 29.66
C GLY A 33 3.01 -15.69 28.77
N GLY A 34 2.88 -16.41 27.76
CA GLY A 34 1.58 -16.83 27.34
C GLY A 34 1.10 -16.35 25.97
N SER A 35 1.28 -15.11 25.55
CA SER A 35 0.79 -14.62 24.26
C SER A 35 1.72 -14.99 23.11
N ALA A 36 1.16 -15.31 21.94
CA ALA A 36 1.94 -15.51 20.73
C ALA A 36 2.58 -14.18 20.26
N TYR A 37 3.78 -14.25 19.66
CA TYR A 37 4.51 -13.05 19.21
C TYR A 37 3.70 -12.18 18.25
N ILE A 38 2.84 -12.78 17.43
CA ILE A 38 1.95 -12.05 16.52
C ILE A 38 1.08 -11.00 17.26
N THR A 39 0.71 -11.24 18.52
CA THR A 39 -0.13 -10.30 19.28
C THR A 39 0.62 -9.02 19.67
N VAL A 40 1.95 -9.07 19.77
CA VAL A 40 2.80 -7.88 19.98
C VAL A 40 2.75 -6.97 18.75
N LEU A 41 2.55 -7.55 17.58
CA LEU A 41 2.42 -6.83 16.31
C LEU A 41 0.98 -6.38 16.02
N GLY A 42 0.06 -6.57 16.96
CA GLY A 42 -1.35 -6.21 16.81
C GLY A 42 -2.20 -7.24 16.03
N GLY A 43 -1.60 -8.37 15.66
CA GLY A 43 -2.30 -9.46 15.00
C GLY A 43 -2.88 -10.49 15.97
N SER A 44 -3.46 -11.55 15.44
CA SER A 44 -4.06 -12.65 16.22
C SER A 44 -3.79 -14.02 15.58
N LEU A 45 -3.90 -15.06 16.38
CA LEU A 45 -4.07 -16.41 15.88
C LEU A 45 -5.55 -16.71 15.64
N ALA A 46 -5.84 -17.52 14.66
CA ALA A 46 -7.17 -18.08 14.44
C ALA A 46 -7.49 -19.15 15.53
N SER A 47 -8.73 -19.61 15.57
CA SER A 47 -9.19 -20.58 16.58
C SER A 47 -8.50 -21.94 16.51
N ASP A 48 -7.92 -22.28 15.37
CA ASP A 48 -7.12 -23.50 15.15
C ASP A 48 -5.63 -23.32 15.52
N GLY A 49 -5.24 -22.13 16.00
CA GLY A 49 -3.87 -21.79 16.37
C GLY A 49 -2.99 -21.37 15.20
N GLU A 50 -3.54 -21.22 13.99
CA GLU A 50 -2.82 -20.74 12.83
C GLU A 50 -2.76 -19.19 12.78
N VAL A 51 -1.79 -18.63 12.04
CA VAL A 51 -1.63 -17.19 11.89
C VAL A 51 -2.80 -16.61 11.12
N ASN A 52 -3.55 -15.69 11.73
CA ASN A 52 -4.52 -14.88 11.03
C ASN A 52 -3.82 -13.72 10.31
N ALA A 53 -3.39 -13.96 9.07
CA ALA A 53 -2.66 -12.97 8.29
C ALA A 53 -3.48 -11.69 8.03
N LEU A 54 -4.82 -11.82 7.91
CA LEU A 54 -5.73 -10.67 7.72
C LEU A 54 -5.72 -9.74 8.94
N SER A 55 -5.59 -10.29 10.16
CA SER A 55 -5.53 -9.47 11.36
C SER A 55 -4.31 -8.55 11.41
N LEU A 56 -3.18 -8.97 10.83
CA LEU A 56 -2.01 -8.12 10.67
C LEU A 56 -2.21 -7.06 9.59
N ALA A 57 -2.80 -7.43 8.46
CA ALA A 57 -3.07 -6.52 7.36
C ALA A 57 -4.04 -5.41 7.79
N ASP A 58 -5.16 -5.78 8.40
CA ASP A 58 -6.22 -4.85 8.79
C ASP A 58 -5.81 -3.89 9.92
N ASN A 59 -4.92 -4.31 10.83
CA ASN A 59 -4.56 -3.52 12.01
C ASN A 59 -3.22 -2.78 11.88
N SER A 60 -2.35 -3.18 10.96
CA SER A 60 -0.99 -2.64 10.88
C SER A 60 -0.81 -1.57 9.81
N LEU A 61 -1.46 -1.69 8.68
CA LEU A 61 -1.30 -0.76 7.57
C LEU A 61 -2.55 0.13 7.43
N LYS A 62 -2.35 1.44 7.56
CA LYS A 62 -3.37 2.47 7.41
C LYS A 62 -3.05 3.34 6.21
N GLY A 63 -4.06 3.83 5.53
CA GLY A 63 -3.97 4.64 4.32
C GLY A 63 -4.87 4.10 3.20
N PRO A 64 -4.83 4.70 2.00
CA PRO A 64 -3.97 5.84 1.67
C PRO A 64 -4.47 7.18 2.24
N TYR A 65 -3.54 8.07 2.53
CA TYR A 65 -3.81 9.47 2.88
C TYR A 65 -2.93 10.38 2.03
N VAL A 66 -3.34 11.64 1.83
CA VAL A 66 -2.47 12.65 1.24
C VAL A 66 -1.96 13.58 2.33
N ALA A 67 -0.64 13.80 2.36
CA ALA A 67 0.02 14.76 3.22
C ALA A 67 0.85 15.75 2.38
N ASN A 68 0.46 17.01 2.38
CA ASN A 68 1.14 18.12 1.70
C ASN A 68 1.96 18.99 2.67
N SER A 69 1.96 18.66 3.94
CA SER A 69 2.71 19.37 4.97
C SER A 69 3.09 18.45 6.12
N LEU A 70 4.17 18.80 6.83
CA LEU A 70 4.60 18.07 8.03
C LEU A 70 3.52 18.06 9.12
N GLN A 71 2.75 19.14 9.25
CA GLN A 71 1.65 19.20 10.20
C GLN A 71 0.60 18.14 9.88
N LYS A 72 0.19 18.02 8.61
CA LYS A 72 -0.76 17.01 8.15
C LYS A 72 -0.19 15.61 8.35
N LEU A 73 1.06 15.36 7.96
CA LEU A 73 1.72 14.07 8.13
C LEU A 73 1.79 13.63 9.60
N ASN A 74 2.19 14.53 10.51
CA ASN A 74 2.20 14.25 11.94
C ASN A 74 0.81 13.98 12.52
N SER A 75 -0.23 14.65 12.00
CA SER A 75 -1.62 14.40 12.42
C SER A 75 -2.13 13.03 11.98
N ILE A 76 -1.64 12.53 10.83
CA ILE A 76 -2.00 11.21 10.28
C ILE A 76 -1.32 10.09 11.08
N THR A 77 0.00 10.16 11.28
CA THR A 77 0.80 9.04 11.76
C THR A 77 0.73 8.81 13.27
N SER A 78 0.44 9.84 14.07
CA SER A 78 0.31 9.76 15.54
C SER A 78 1.53 9.19 16.30
N PHE A 79 2.72 9.16 15.69
CA PHE A 79 4.00 8.79 16.31
C PHE A 79 5.13 9.68 15.79
N PRO A 80 6.28 9.80 16.52
CA PRO A 80 7.41 10.63 16.10
C PRO A 80 8.07 10.12 14.83
N LEU A 81 8.01 10.90 13.73
CA LEU A 81 8.55 10.52 12.43
C LEU A 81 10.07 10.36 12.41
N LYS A 82 10.79 11.06 13.29
CA LYS A 82 12.26 10.95 13.39
C LYS A 82 12.74 9.61 13.94
N GLU A 83 11.85 8.86 14.60
CA GLU A 83 12.11 7.54 15.15
C GLU A 83 11.53 6.42 14.27
N ALA A 84 10.88 6.79 13.18
CA ALA A 84 10.19 5.86 12.30
C ALA A 84 11.10 5.37 11.16
N SER A 85 10.80 4.19 10.64
CA SER A 85 11.33 3.73 9.37
C SER A 85 10.58 4.44 8.24
N LEU A 86 11.29 5.20 7.41
CA LEU A 86 10.71 6.02 6.36
C LEU A 86 11.10 5.47 4.99
N TYR A 87 10.11 5.32 4.12
CA TYR A 87 10.31 4.85 2.75
C TYR A 87 9.65 5.83 1.77
N LEU A 88 10.34 6.14 0.68
CA LEU A 88 9.83 6.94 -0.42
C LEU A 88 9.96 6.14 -1.72
N ASN A 89 8.84 5.92 -2.41
CA ASN A 89 8.77 5.17 -3.67
C ASN A 89 9.45 3.78 -3.59
N GLY A 90 9.36 3.14 -2.42
CA GLY A 90 9.94 1.82 -2.16
C GLY A 90 11.35 1.81 -1.56
N SER A 91 12.08 2.93 -1.58
CA SER A 91 13.43 3.04 -1.03
C SER A 91 13.44 3.68 0.36
N ALA A 92 14.30 3.20 1.26
CA ALA A 92 14.49 3.79 2.58
C ALA A 92 15.09 5.20 2.47
N VAL A 93 14.54 6.15 3.22
CA VAL A 93 14.95 7.55 3.17
C VAL A 93 15.12 8.15 4.56
N THR A 94 15.84 9.28 4.63
CA THR A 94 15.90 10.09 5.83
C THR A 94 14.67 10.97 6.01
N TYR A 95 14.46 11.46 7.24
CA TYR A 95 13.39 12.42 7.52
C TYR A 95 13.46 13.68 6.64
N ASP A 96 14.69 14.20 6.44
CA ASP A 96 14.90 15.41 5.62
C ASP A 96 14.59 15.15 4.14
N ALA A 97 14.95 13.97 3.62
CA ALA A 97 14.65 13.58 2.25
C ALA A 97 13.13 13.44 2.03
N LEU A 98 12.42 12.82 2.98
CA LEU A 98 10.96 12.71 2.93
C LEU A 98 10.28 14.10 2.94
N THR A 99 10.76 14.99 3.81
CA THR A 99 10.25 16.36 3.92
C THR A 99 10.48 17.16 2.63
N SER A 100 11.67 17.03 2.04
CA SER A 100 12.01 17.70 0.78
C SER A 100 11.15 17.18 -0.38
N ALA A 101 10.93 15.88 -0.46
CA ALA A 101 10.07 15.27 -1.47
C ALA A 101 8.62 15.76 -1.35
N MET A 102 8.11 15.89 -0.13
CA MET A 102 6.76 16.41 0.13
C MET A 102 6.61 17.87 -0.32
N GLN A 103 7.62 18.70 -0.07
CA GLN A 103 7.61 20.12 -0.47
C GLN A 103 7.76 20.32 -1.98
N SER A 104 8.41 19.40 -2.68
CA SER A 104 8.62 19.45 -4.13
C SER A 104 7.48 18.86 -4.96
N SER A 105 6.50 18.23 -4.33
CA SER A 105 5.35 17.64 -4.98
C SER A 105 4.17 18.59 -4.97
N ASP A 106 3.49 18.73 -6.11
CA ASP A 106 2.35 19.64 -6.28
C ASP A 106 1.15 19.28 -5.39
N PHE A 107 0.97 17.97 -5.09
CA PHE A 107 -0.11 17.47 -4.24
C PHE A 107 0.38 16.97 -2.87
N GLY A 108 1.69 16.86 -2.66
CA GLY A 108 2.30 16.27 -1.48
C GLY A 108 2.69 14.80 -1.68
N LEU A 109 2.48 13.96 -0.67
CA LEU A 109 2.79 12.53 -0.70
C LEU A 109 1.56 11.70 -0.39
N VAL A 110 1.38 10.60 -1.10
CA VAL A 110 0.48 9.53 -0.67
C VAL A 110 1.15 8.74 0.45
N ILE A 111 0.47 8.57 1.55
CA ILE A 111 1.00 8.00 2.79
C ILE A 111 0.23 6.74 3.17
N TYR A 112 0.98 5.67 3.36
CA TYR A 112 0.57 4.52 4.15
C TYR A 112 1.46 4.42 5.38
N TYR A 113 0.92 4.01 6.51
CA TYR A 113 1.71 3.85 7.73
C TYR A 113 1.28 2.68 8.60
N SER A 114 2.22 2.19 9.40
CA SER A 114 1.97 1.23 10.47
C SER A 114 2.34 1.85 11.81
N SER A 115 1.38 1.97 12.71
CA SER A 115 1.63 2.46 14.06
C SER A 115 2.44 1.46 14.90
N VAL A 116 2.23 0.17 14.68
CA VAL A 116 2.93 -0.91 15.38
C VAL A 116 4.39 -0.99 14.93
N GLY A 117 4.62 -0.97 13.62
CA GLY A 117 5.96 -1.00 13.04
C GLY A 117 6.68 0.34 13.09
N LYS A 118 6.00 1.43 13.47
CA LYS A 118 6.50 2.80 13.37
C LYS A 118 7.16 3.06 12.01
N ALA A 119 6.43 2.73 10.94
CA ALA A 119 6.91 2.83 9.58
C ALA A 119 5.95 3.65 8.72
N VAL A 120 6.51 4.41 7.77
CA VAL A 120 5.78 5.22 6.80
C VAL A 120 6.27 4.87 5.41
N TRP A 121 5.33 4.54 4.52
CA TRP A 121 5.57 4.35 3.09
C TRP A 121 4.92 5.50 2.34
N ALA A 122 5.75 6.32 1.73
CA ALA A 122 5.33 7.51 0.99
C ALA A 122 5.55 7.32 -0.51
N TYR A 123 4.64 7.90 -1.30
CA TYR A 123 4.71 7.84 -2.77
C TYR A 123 4.37 9.21 -3.36
N ASN A 124 5.12 9.65 -4.36
CA ASN A 124 4.85 10.86 -5.16
C ASN A 124 5.02 10.66 -6.66
N GLY A 125 5.22 9.45 -7.10
CA GLY A 125 5.44 9.08 -8.49
C GLY A 125 5.63 7.59 -8.66
N SER A 126 6.44 7.19 -9.65
CA SER A 126 6.79 5.80 -9.89
C SER A 126 7.66 5.23 -8.79
N SER A 127 7.41 3.98 -8.40
CA SER A 127 8.24 3.25 -7.44
C SER A 127 8.86 2.02 -8.06
N GLU A 128 9.98 1.56 -7.48
CA GLU A 128 10.64 0.30 -7.87
C GLU A 128 9.75 -0.94 -7.62
N THR A 129 8.71 -0.80 -6.81
CA THR A 129 7.74 -1.86 -6.52
C THR A 129 6.62 -1.98 -7.55
N GLY A 130 6.65 -1.21 -8.66
CA GLY A 130 5.61 -1.15 -9.68
C GLY A 130 4.41 -0.27 -9.30
N LYS A 131 4.35 0.22 -8.07
CA LYS A 131 3.31 1.15 -7.62
C LYS A 131 3.64 2.57 -8.09
N GLN A 132 2.66 3.28 -8.60
CA GLN A 132 2.79 4.65 -9.09
C GLN A 132 1.67 5.51 -8.53
N VAL A 133 1.94 6.81 -8.39
CA VAL A 133 0.93 7.80 -8.01
C VAL A 133 0.68 8.70 -9.21
N VAL A 134 -0.60 8.90 -9.53
CA VAL A 134 -1.07 9.78 -10.60
C VAL A 134 -2.05 10.77 -10.00
N HIS A 135 -1.78 12.07 -10.14
CA HIS A 135 -2.64 13.15 -9.65
C HIS A 135 -3.17 13.97 -10.81
N GLY A 136 -4.43 14.36 -10.73
CA GLY A 136 -5.05 15.33 -11.65
C GLY A 136 -6.55 15.18 -11.78
N GLU A 137 -7.12 16.03 -12.63
CA GLU A 137 -8.54 16.09 -12.96
C GLU A 137 -8.95 14.86 -13.79
N ILE A 138 -10.05 14.21 -13.41
CA ILE A 138 -10.65 13.12 -14.20
C ILE A 138 -11.19 13.71 -15.50
N SER A 139 -10.60 13.33 -16.63
CA SER A 139 -11.04 13.80 -17.95
C SER A 139 -12.13 12.90 -18.55
N ASN A 140 -12.09 11.60 -18.25
CA ASN A 140 -13.05 10.64 -18.79
C ASN A 140 -13.19 9.40 -17.90
N ILE A 141 -14.40 8.81 -17.88
CA ILE A 141 -14.69 7.50 -17.28
C ILE A 141 -15.27 6.63 -18.38
N TYR A 142 -14.60 5.50 -18.64
CA TYR A 142 -15.02 4.52 -19.64
C TYR A 142 -15.83 3.42 -18.97
N TYR A 143 -16.81 2.89 -19.69
CA TYR A 143 -17.69 1.82 -19.22
C TYR A 143 -17.51 0.57 -20.08
N GLU A 144 -17.86 -0.58 -19.52
CA GLU A 144 -17.90 -1.82 -20.29
C GLU A 144 -18.93 -1.73 -21.44
N SER A 145 -18.61 -2.35 -22.57
CA SER A 145 -19.42 -2.25 -23.79
C SER A 145 -20.89 -2.68 -23.64
N ASN A 146 -21.17 -3.49 -22.63
CA ASN A 146 -22.51 -4.03 -22.34
C ASN A 146 -23.14 -3.46 -21.07
N SER A 147 -22.51 -2.47 -20.43
CA SER A 147 -22.97 -1.89 -19.17
C SER A 147 -22.66 -0.39 -19.10
N THR A 148 -23.68 0.41 -18.90
CA THR A 148 -23.52 1.85 -18.59
C THR A 148 -23.33 2.11 -17.11
N LEU A 149 -23.28 1.06 -16.29
CA LEU A 149 -23.21 1.15 -14.83
C LEU A 149 -21.85 0.70 -14.27
N THR A 150 -21.09 -0.09 -15.05
CA THR A 150 -19.81 -0.66 -14.61
C THR A 150 -18.66 0.07 -15.29
N PRO A 151 -17.97 0.99 -14.59
CA PRO A 151 -16.78 1.62 -15.14
C PRO A 151 -15.66 0.58 -15.34
N SER A 152 -14.96 0.68 -16.45
CA SER A 152 -13.85 -0.21 -16.80
C SER A 152 -12.48 0.48 -16.72
N ALA A 153 -12.45 1.79 -16.97
CA ALA A 153 -11.22 2.59 -16.90
C ALA A 153 -11.52 4.07 -16.63
N VAL A 154 -10.51 4.78 -16.16
CA VAL A 154 -10.52 6.22 -15.97
C VAL A 154 -9.32 6.84 -16.69
N MET A 155 -9.45 8.08 -17.16
CA MET A 155 -8.38 8.85 -17.77
C MET A 155 -8.21 10.15 -17.00
N ILE A 156 -6.96 10.56 -16.79
CA ILE A 156 -6.59 11.82 -16.16
C ILE A 156 -6.24 12.83 -17.25
N LYS A 157 -6.63 14.07 -17.07
CA LYS A 157 -6.41 15.17 -17.99
C LYS A 157 -4.92 15.38 -18.29
N GLY A 158 -4.58 15.44 -19.55
CA GLY A 158 -3.19 15.56 -20.01
C GLY A 158 -2.44 14.23 -20.13
N SER A 159 -3.12 13.10 -19.86
CA SER A 159 -2.58 11.76 -20.05
C SER A 159 -3.42 11.00 -21.10
N ASP A 160 -2.76 10.22 -21.95
CA ASP A 160 -3.42 9.32 -22.90
C ASP A 160 -3.60 7.90 -22.31
N ILE A 161 -3.18 7.70 -21.06
CA ILE A 161 -3.24 6.40 -20.40
C ILE A 161 -4.65 6.15 -19.86
N GLN A 162 -5.20 4.97 -20.18
CA GLN A 162 -6.40 4.45 -19.56
C GLN A 162 -6.03 3.60 -18.35
N TYR A 163 -6.36 4.09 -17.16
CA TYR A 163 -6.15 3.40 -15.90
C TYR A 163 -7.30 2.45 -15.63
N LYS A 164 -7.05 1.15 -15.66
CA LYS A 164 -8.09 0.10 -15.51
C LYS A 164 -8.69 0.07 -14.11
N LEU A 165 -10.00 -0.15 -14.04
CA LEU A 165 -10.77 -0.32 -12.80
C LEU A 165 -11.18 -1.79 -12.69
N SER A 166 -10.36 -2.61 -12.03
CA SER A 166 -10.54 -4.08 -12.02
C SER A 166 -11.24 -4.61 -10.77
N SER A 167 -11.21 -3.86 -9.64
CA SER A 167 -11.87 -4.26 -8.41
C SER A 167 -13.28 -3.68 -8.31
N ALA A 168 -14.19 -4.36 -7.62
CA ALA A 168 -15.55 -3.90 -7.40
C ALA A 168 -15.59 -2.54 -6.67
N ASP A 169 -14.66 -2.30 -5.74
CA ASP A 169 -14.58 -1.05 -4.98
C ASP A 169 -14.19 0.12 -5.89
N MET A 170 -13.21 -0.08 -6.78
CA MET A 170 -12.82 0.95 -7.76
C MET A 170 -13.94 1.20 -8.77
N GLN A 171 -14.57 0.15 -9.30
CA GLN A 171 -15.71 0.29 -10.19
C GLN A 171 -16.86 1.05 -9.53
N PHE A 172 -17.15 0.76 -8.26
CA PHE A 172 -18.19 1.49 -7.52
C PHE A 172 -17.83 2.95 -7.32
N ALA A 173 -16.59 3.26 -6.91
CA ALA A 173 -16.13 4.63 -6.64
C ALA A 173 -16.29 5.55 -7.86
N PHE A 174 -16.02 5.05 -9.08
CA PHE A 174 -16.12 5.79 -10.34
C PHE A 174 -17.48 5.62 -11.06
N SER A 175 -18.41 4.84 -10.51
CA SER A 175 -19.74 4.65 -11.09
C SER A 175 -20.62 5.90 -10.91
N ILE A 176 -21.79 5.86 -11.54
CA ILE A 176 -22.80 6.93 -11.35
C ILE A 176 -23.24 7.07 -9.88
N TYR A 177 -23.08 6.01 -9.09
CA TYR A 177 -23.42 5.96 -7.66
C TYR A 177 -22.26 6.30 -6.73
N GLY A 178 -21.03 6.28 -7.24
CA GLY A 178 -19.82 6.60 -6.49
C GLY A 178 -19.59 8.10 -6.33
N SER A 179 -18.51 8.46 -5.63
CA SER A 179 -18.15 9.85 -5.33
C SER A 179 -17.34 10.51 -6.44
N LEU A 180 -16.62 9.75 -7.27
CA LEU A 180 -15.70 10.29 -8.27
C LEU A 180 -16.39 10.52 -9.61
N LYS A 181 -16.28 11.75 -10.13
CA LYS A 181 -16.91 12.20 -11.39
C LYS A 181 -15.89 12.85 -12.30
N VAL A 182 -16.22 12.94 -13.58
CA VAL A 182 -15.46 13.76 -14.56
C VAL A 182 -15.43 15.20 -14.09
N GLY A 183 -14.25 15.82 -14.12
CA GLY A 183 -14.00 17.18 -13.68
C GLY A 183 -13.48 17.31 -12.26
N GLU A 184 -13.44 16.22 -11.49
CA GLU A 184 -12.90 16.21 -10.13
C GLU A 184 -11.42 15.86 -10.10
N ASP A 185 -10.67 16.49 -9.17
CA ASP A 185 -9.28 16.17 -8.92
C ASP A 185 -9.18 14.95 -8.01
N VAL A 186 -8.31 14.02 -8.36
CA VAL A 186 -8.10 12.78 -7.62
C VAL A 186 -6.62 12.41 -7.59
N VAL A 187 -6.21 11.73 -6.54
CA VAL A 187 -4.92 11.03 -6.47
C VAL A 187 -5.18 9.54 -6.63
N LEU A 188 -4.71 8.96 -7.72
CA LEU A 188 -4.80 7.53 -8.00
C LEU A 188 -3.51 6.84 -7.57
N ILE A 189 -3.65 5.69 -6.93
CA ILE A 189 -2.57 4.74 -6.72
C ILE A 189 -2.76 3.62 -7.74
N VAL A 190 -1.79 3.47 -8.64
CA VAL A 190 -1.86 2.52 -9.74
C VAL A 190 -0.72 1.50 -9.67
N GLU A 191 -0.99 0.29 -10.12
CA GLU A 191 0.02 -0.73 -10.34
C GLU A 191 0.25 -0.90 -11.83
N LYS A 192 1.53 -0.79 -12.22
CA LYS A 192 1.98 -1.05 -13.57
C LYS A 192 2.38 -2.51 -13.70
N THR A 193 1.79 -3.20 -14.67
CA THR A 193 2.19 -4.55 -15.07
C THR A 193 2.58 -4.56 -16.54
N THR A 194 3.63 -5.32 -16.88
CA THR A 194 4.08 -5.49 -18.25
C THR A 194 3.87 -6.95 -18.64
N SER A 195 3.13 -7.16 -19.72
CA SER A 195 2.89 -8.51 -20.26
C SER A 195 4.13 -9.08 -20.94
N ALA A 196 4.10 -10.39 -21.28
CA ALA A 196 5.18 -11.03 -22.04
C ALA A 196 5.39 -10.40 -23.44
N ASN A 197 4.40 -9.69 -23.96
CA ASN A 197 4.46 -8.98 -25.26
C ASN A 197 4.86 -7.50 -25.10
N GLU A 198 5.44 -7.13 -23.96
CA GLU A 198 5.85 -5.74 -23.62
C GLU A 198 4.67 -4.73 -23.55
N GLU A 199 3.43 -5.21 -23.50
CA GLU A 199 2.26 -4.35 -23.34
C GLU A 199 2.12 -3.93 -21.88
N GLU A 200 2.10 -2.63 -21.64
CA GLU A 200 1.96 -2.04 -20.30
C GLU A 200 0.48 -1.86 -19.94
N THR A 201 0.12 -2.33 -18.77
CA THR A 201 -1.22 -2.14 -18.20
C THR A 201 -1.09 -1.41 -16.87
N TYR A 202 -1.92 -0.39 -16.67
CA TYR A 202 -2.00 0.40 -15.46
C TYR A 202 -3.35 0.13 -14.80
N THR A 203 -3.33 -0.40 -13.58
CA THR A 203 -4.55 -0.74 -12.83
C THR A 203 -4.65 0.12 -11.59
N VAL A 204 -5.78 0.79 -11.38
CA VAL A 204 -6.07 1.53 -10.15
C VAL A 204 -6.31 0.53 -9.03
N VAL A 205 -5.50 0.62 -7.98
CA VAL A 205 -5.61 -0.23 -6.78
C VAL A 205 -6.16 0.52 -5.59
N ASP A 206 -6.02 1.86 -5.59
CA ASP A 206 -6.55 2.72 -4.53
C ASP A 206 -6.65 4.17 -5.00
N TYR A 207 -7.29 5.03 -4.23
CA TYR A 207 -7.39 6.46 -4.53
C TYR A 207 -7.51 7.30 -3.25
N VAL A 208 -7.18 8.59 -3.38
CA VAL A 208 -7.51 9.61 -2.37
C VAL A 208 -8.29 10.72 -3.05
N PHE A 209 -9.42 11.05 -2.46
CA PHE A 209 -10.33 12.10 -2.88
C PHE A 209 -10.76 12.88 -1.64
N ASP A 210 -10.48 14.18 -1.60
CA ASP A 210 -10.80 15.10 -0.47
C ASP A 210 -11.99 16.02 -0.82
#